data_19e237a6b7aaaf5c144c400564d7a995
#
_entry.id   19e237a6b7aaaf5c144c400564d7a995
#
_cell.length_a   1.000
_cell.length_b   1.000
_cell.length_c   1.000
_cell.angle_alpha   90.00
_cell.angle_beta   90.00
_cell.angle_gamma   90.00
#
_symmetry.space_group_name_H-M   'P 1'
#
loop_
_entity.id
_entity.type
_entity.pdbx_description
1 polymer ?
#
loop_
_entity_poly.entity_id
_entity_poly.type
_entity_poly.pdbx_seq_one_letter_code
_entity_poly.pdbx_strand_id
1 'polypeptide(L)'
;MNCEDYRQAIATDPAYAGGDAHLSACADCRAFRDDMRALDQTIAHALAITVPELRIPDLPDIDTTAVVSLAAHRRLTAPVWMAVAATLVLAAFVGIRMIGGNVAYPSLADEIVAHLDHEPYALRVSDEPVDDRRLAKVVPANVAAMNHDAGLITYAQTCVINGRKIPHLVIQGQRGPVTILLLPDEALDAPVPIEGDSINGVILPVGGGSVAIIGQRDEKLEAIQQNIVNSVTWST
;
A
#
# COMPACT_ATOMS: atom_id res chain seq x y z
N MET A 1 -23.71 -4.90 -27.75
CA MET A 1 -22.62 -4.81 -26.78
C MET A 1 -21.85 -3.54 -27.08
N ASN A 2 -21.66 -2.66 -26.10
CA ASN A 2 -20.85 -1.44 -26.23
C ASN A 2 -19.38 -1.70 -25.88
N CYS A 3 -18.52 -0.67 -26.00
CA CYS A 3 -17.07 -0.82 -25.72
C CYS A 3 -16.80 -1.17 -24.25
N GLU A 4 -17.58 -0.63 -23.32
CA GLU A 4 -17.38 -0.85 -21.88
C GLU A 4 -17.72 -2.29 -21.49
N ASP A 5 -18.88 -2.78 -21.93
CA ASP A 5 -19.30 -4.17 -21.70
C ASP A 5 -18.26 -5.15 -22.27
N TYR A 6 -17.73 -4.86 -23.48
CA TYR A 6 -16.73 -5.72 -24.10
C TYR A 6 -15.41 -5.73 -23.32
N ARG A 7 -14.91 -4.54 -22.93
CA ARG A 7 -13.67 -4.43 -22.15
C ARG A 7 -13.79 -5.13 -20.79
N GLN A 8 -14.93 -5.02 -20.14
CA GLN A 8 -15.18 -5.70 -18.87
C GLN A 8 -15.16 -7.22 -19.05
N ALA A 9 -15.79 -7.74 -20.12
CA ALA A 9 -15.80 -9.19 -20.41
C ALA A 9 -14.39 -9.73 -20.64
N ILE A 10 -13.58 -9.05 -21.46
CA ILE A 10 -12.19 -9.45 -21.76
C ILE A 10 -11.28 -9.29 -20.54
N ALA A 11 -11.47 -8.27 -19.71
CA ALA A 11 -10.68 -8.10 -18.47
C ALA A 11 -10.99 -9.20 -17.45
N THR A 12 -12.19 -9.77 -17.47
CA THR A 12 -12.59 -10.87 -16.60
C THR A 12 -12.13 -12.22 -17.14
N ASP A 13 -12.23 -12.41 -18.46
CA ASP A 13 -11.82 -13.63 -19.17
C ASP A 13 -11.12 -13.28 -20.48
N PRO A 14 -9.77 -13.28 -20.54
CA PRO A 14 -9.02 -13.01 -21.76
C PRO A 14 -9.33 -13.98 -22.93
N ALA A 15 -9.86 -15.15 -22.63
CA ALA A 15 -10.29 -16.14 -23.63
C ALA A 15 -11.72 -15.89 -24.18
N TYR A 16 -12.42 -14.88 -23.65
CA TYR A 16 -13.78 -14.57 -24.10
C TYR A 16 -13.88 -14.47 -25.63
N ALA A 17 -14.75 -15.29 -26.19
CA ALA A 17 -14.91 -15.45 -27.65
C ALA A 17 -16.09 -14.69 -28.23
N GLY A 18 -16.84 -13.92 -27.40
CA GLY A 18 -17.99 -13.14 -27.85
C GLY A 18 -17.60 -11.78 -28.43
N GLY A 19 -18.56 -11.12 -29.08
CA GLY A 19 -18.40 -9.74 -29.54
C GLY A 19 -17.82 -9.53 -30.91
N ASP A 20 -17.80 -10.53 -31.79
CA ASP A 20 -17.21 -10.45 -33.14
C ASP A 20 -17.77 -9.28 -33.96
N ALA A 21 -19.08 -9.03 -33.89
CA ALA A 21 -19.70 -7.90 -34.57
C ALA A 21 -19.20 -6.55 -34.06
N HIS A 22 -18.91 -6.43 -32.76
CA HIS A 22 -18.32 -5.24 -32.20
C HIS A 22 -16.86 -5.09 -32.60
N LEU A 23 -16.08 -6.17 -32.51
CA LEU A 23 -14.66 -6.18 -32.90
C LEU A 23 -14.43 -5.85 -34.37
N SER A 24 -15.34 -6.26 -35.28
CA SER A 24 -15.24 -5.91 -36.69
C SER A 24 -15.31 -4.41 -36.92
N ALA A 25 -16.05 -3.68 -36.06
CA ALA A 25 -16.31 -2.26 -36.16
C ALA A 25 -15.41 -1.37 -35.29
N CYS A 26 -14.76 -1.92 -34.24
CA CYS A 26 -14.02 -1.13 -33.26
C CYS A 26 -12.53 -1.55 -33.17
N ALA A 27 -11.65 -0.68 -33.70
CA ALA A 27 -10.21 -0.90 -33.69
C ALA A 27 -9.63 -0.89 -32.25
N ASP A 28 -10.13 0.01 -31.39
CA ASP A 28 -9.63 0.18 -30.02
C ASP A 28 -9.93 -1.05 -29.15
N CYS A 29 -11.10 -1.68 -29.33
CA CYS A 29 -11.41 -2.90 -28.61
C CYS A 29 -10.66 -4.11 -29.13
N ARG A 30 -10.26 -4.12 -30.41
CA ARG A 30 -9.33 -5.15 -30.94
C ARG A 30 -7.97 -5.03 -30.28
N ALA A 31 -7.40 -3.80 -30.24
CA ALA A 31 -6.12 -3.56 -29.60
C ALA A 31 -6.15 -3.96 -28.12
N PHE A 32 -7.18 -3.51 -27.39
CA PHE A 32 -7.36 -3.87 -25.97
C PHE A 32 -7.42 -5.39 -25.75
N ARG A 33 -8.15 -6.13 -26.61
CA ARG A 33 -8.20 -7.59 -26.54
C ARG A 33 -6.82 -8.21 -26.73
N ASP A 34 -6.08 -7.72 -27.72
CA ASP A 34 -4.76 -8.27 -28.07
C ASP A 34 -3.76 -8.00 -26.93
N ASP A 35 -3.82 -6.84 -26.29
CA ASP A 35 -3.01 -6.49 -25.11
C ASP A 35 -3.36 -7.39 -23.90
N MET A 36 -4.65 -7.63 -23.63
CA MET A 36 -5.09 -8.48 -22.52
C MET A 36 -4.66 -9.93 -22.72
N ARG A 37 -4.73 -10.44 -23.96
CA ARG A 37 -4.25 -11.78 -24.28
C ARG A 37 -2.73 -11.92 -24.19
N ALA A 38 -1.99 -10.90 -24.60
CA ALA A 38 -0.53 -10.88 -24.44
C ALA A 38 -0.12 -10.88 -22.97
N LEU A 39 -0.84 -10.12 -22.13
CA LEU A 39 -0.64 -10.11 -20.68
C LEU A 39 -0.93 -11.49 -20.06
N ASP A 40 -2.05 -12.10 -20.41
CA ASP A 40 -2.44 -13.42 -19.94
C ASP A 40 -1.38 -14.49 -20.31
N GLN A 41 -0.89 -14.48 -21.55
CA GLN A 41 0.20 -15.35 -21.98
C GLN A 41 1.50 -15.13 -21.21
N THR A 42 1.83 -13.87 -20.91
CA THR A 42 3.02 -13.52 -20.12
C THR A 42 2.91 -14.07 -18.70
N ILE A 43 1.75 -13.93 -18.08
CA ILE A 43 1.46 -14.46 -16.74
C ILE A 43 1.51 -16.00 -16.76
N ALA A 44 0.86 -16.63 -17.74
CA ALA A 44 0.86 -18.08 -17.89
C ALA A 44 2.29 -18.63 -18.05
N HIS A 45 3.12 -17.94 -18.84
CA HIS A 45 4.52 -18.32 -19.02
C HIS A 45 5.34 -18.16 -17.73
N ALA A 46 5.13 -17.06 -16.99
CA ALA A 46 5.81 -16.81 -15.72
C ALA A 46 5.42 -17.84 -14.64
N LEU A 47 4.19 -18.34 -14.69
CA LEU A 47 3.66 -19.33 -13.75
C LEU A 47 3.90 -20.78 -14.20
N ALA A 48 4.41 -21.01 -15.42
CA ALA A 48 4.75 -22.34 -15.95
C ALA A 48 6.01 -22.89 -15.26
N ILE A 49 5.87 -23.21 -13.97
CA ILE A 49 6.92 -23.86 -13.19
C ILE A 49 6.82 -25.34 -13.44
N THR A 50 7.93 -25.98 -13.85
CA THR A 50 8.01 -27.44 -13.93
C THR A 50 7.92 -28.00 -12.52
N VAL A 51 6.75 -28.50 -12.13
CA VAL A 51 6.55 -29.16 -10.84
C VAL A 51 7.21 -30.53 -10.94
N PRO A 52 8.18 -30.88 -10.09
CA PRO A 52 8.76 -32.22 -10.05
C PRO A 52 7.64 -33.25 -9.79
N GLU A 53 7.73 -34.39 -10.46
CA GLU A 53 6.80 -35.47 -10.23
C GLU A 53 6.83 -35.89 -8.76
N LEU A 54 5.72 -35.68 -8.05
CA LEU A 54 5.61 -36.04 -6.65
C LEU A 54 5.64 -37.58 -6.59
N ARG A 55 6.78 -38.14 -6.22
CA ARG A 55 6.83 -39.54 -5.83
C ARG A 55 6.15 -39.68 -4.48
N ILE A 56 4.88 -40.05 -4.50
CA ILE A 56 4.18 -40.48 -3.28
C ILE A 56 4.87 -41.78 -2.89
N PRO A 57 5.56 -41.86 -1.73
CA PRO A 57 6.09 -43.14 -1.28
C PRO A 57 4.92 -44.10 -1.11
N ASP A 58 5.14 -45.39 -1.47
CA ASP A 58 4.15 -46.43 -1.24
C ASP A 58 3.74 -46.37 0.24
N LEU A 59 2.53 -45.95 0.49
CA LEU A 59 1.99 -45.96 1.85
C LEU A 59 1.87 -47.42 2.25
N PRO A 60 2.42 -47.84 3.41
CA PRO A 60 2.21 -49.18 3.91
C PRO A 60 0.70 -49.42 4.02
N ASP A 61 0.27 -50.62 3.58
CA ASP A 61 -1.14 -51.01 3.71
C ASP A 61 -1.61 -50.78 5.14
N ILE A 62 -2.50 -49.78 5.27
CA ILE A 62 -3.11 -49.49 6.57
C ILE A 62 -4.13 -50.60 6.77
N ASP A 63 -3.78 -51.58 7.62
CA ASP A 63 -4.70 -52.60 8.04
C ASP A 63 -5.86 -51.90 8.80
N THR A 64 -6.95 -51.68 8.07
CA THR A 64 -8.14 -50.97 8.59
C THR A 64 -8.89 -51.78 9.66
N THR A 65 -8.46 -53.03 9.92
CA THR A 65 -9.03 -53.88 11.00
C THR A 65 -8.40 -53.60 12.35
N ALA A 66 -7.23 -52.95 12.40
CA ALA A 66 -6.62 -52.49 13.62
C ALA A 66 -7.26 -51.19 14.08
N VAL A 67 -8.42 -51.28 14.75
CA VAL A 67 -8.97 -50.15 15.52
C VAL A 67 -8.03 -49.89 16.71
N VAL A 68 -6.97 -49.12 16.46
CA VAL A 68 -6.12 -48.64 17.55
C VAL A 68 -6.94 -47.66 18.36
N SER A 69 -7.36 -48.11 19.54
CA SER A 69 -8.02 -47.25 20.50
C SER A 69 -7.12 -46.06 20.82
N LEU A 70 -7.44 -44.90 20.28
CA LEU A 70 -6.75 -43.65 20.52
C LEU A 70 -6.77 -43.20 22.00
N ALA A 71 -7.53 -43.94 22.84
CA ALA A 71 -7.60 -43.67 24.27
C ALA A 71 -6.35 -44.10 25.05
N ALA A 72 -5.54 -45.05 24.55
CA ALA A 72 -4.39 -45.58 25.28
C ALA A 72 -3.09 -44.74 25.14
N HIS A 73 -2.96 -43.94 24.07
CA HIS A 73 -1.76 -43.13 23.81
C HIS A 73 -1.88 -41.66 24.26
N ARG A 74 -2.96 -41.28 24.92
CA ARG A 74 -3.22 -39.91 25.38
C ARG A 74 -2.50 -39.53 26.67
N ARG A 75 -1.61 -40.37 27.18
CA ARG A 75 -0.90 -40.08 28.42
C ARG A 75 0.54 -39.69 28.16
N LEU A 76 0.81 -38.37 28.24
CA LEU A 76 2.08 -37.75 28.62
C LEU A 76 2.99 -37.12 27.53
N THR A 77 2.80 -37.33 26.23
CA THR A 77 3.73 -36.69 25.23
C THR A 77 3.09 -35.56 24.41
N ALA A 78 1.77 -35.58 24.22
CA ALA A 78 1.09 -34.55 23.40
C ALA A 78 1.23 -33.12 23.96
N PRO A 79 1.14 -32.87 25.30
CA PRO A 79 1.25 -31.49 25.78
C PRO A 79 2.67 -30.93 25.65
N VAL A 80 3.71 -31.76 25.72
CA VAL A 80 5.10 -31.31 25.59
C VAL A 80 5.40 -30.93 24.14
N TRP A 81 5.02 -31.70 23.15
CA TRP A 81 5.23 -31.40 21.74
C TRP A 81 4.38 -30.22 21.26
N MET A 82 3.15 -30.08 21.76
CA MET A 82 2.33 -28.90 21.51
C MET A 82 2.92 -27.65 22.14
N ALA A 83 3.48 -27.75 23.34
CA ALA A 83 4.16 -26.63 23.99
C ALA A 83 5.43 -26.22 23.21
N VAL A 84 6.23 -27.19 22.75
CA VAL A 84 7.42 -26.91 21.90
C VAL A 84 7.00 -26.29 20.56
N ALA A 85 5.97 -26.81 19.90
CA ALA A 85 5.46 -26.23 18.66
C ALA A 85 4.95 -24.81 18.88
N ALA A 86 4.19 -24.57 19.94
CA ALA A 86 3.69 -23.24 20.28
C ALA A 86 4.82 -22.24 20.59
N THR A 87 5.87 -22.68 21.29
CA THR A 87 7.04 -21.81 21.58
C THR A 87 7.85 -21.51 20.32
N LEU A 88 8.00 -22.47 19.39
CA LEU A 88 8.66 -22.24 18.11
C LEU A 88 7.88 -21.26 17.22
N VAL A 89 6.56 -21.42 17.16
CA VAL A 89 5.68 -20.49 16.42
C VAL A 89 5.74 -19.09 17.04
N LEU A 90 5.67 -19.01 18.36
CA LEU A 90 5.77 -17.72 19.07
C LEU A 90 7.16 -17.10 18.89
N ALA A 91 8.23 -17.87 18.99
CA ALA A 91 9.59 -17.40 18.76
C ALA A 91 9.80 -16.96 17.30
N ALA A 92 9.26 -17.69 16.33
CA ALA A 92 9.28 -17.29 14.91
C ALA A 92 8.46 -16.02 14.70
N PHE A 93 7.28 -15.91 15.28
CA PHE A 93 6.43 -14.71 15.20
C PHE A 93 7.10 -13.49 15.84
N VAL A 94 7.67 -13.64 17.03
CA VAL A 94 8.44 -12.59 17.71
C VAL A 94 9.70 -12.25 16.91
N GLY A 95 10.42 -13.25 16.38
CA GLY A 95 11.59 -13.06 15.54
C GLY A 95 11.25 -12.29 14.26
N ILE A 96 10.18 -12.67 13.55
CA ILE A 96 9.70 -11.94 12.36
C ILE A 96 9.30 -10.50 12.73
N ARG A 97 8.67 -10.30 13.89
CA ARG A 97 8.33 -8.95 14.37
C ARG A 97 9.54 -8.13 14.77
N MET A 98 10.56 -8.75 15.33
CA MET A 98 11.82 -8.07 15.70
C MET A 98 12.73 -7.81 14.49
N ILE A 99 12.74 -8.70 13.49
CA ILE A 99 13.58 -8.57 12.29
C ILE A 99 12.85 -7.76 11.20
N GLY A 100 11.54 -7.91 11.07
CA GLY A 100 10.71 -7.23 10.07
C GLY A 100 10.19 -5.85 10.49
N GLY A 101 10.47 -5.41 11.73
CA GLY A 101 9.84 -4.23 12.31
C GLY A 101 10.61 -2.92 12.26
N ASN A 102 11.90 -2.92 11.97
CA ASN A 102 12.67 -1.69 11.97
C ASN A 102 13.76 -1.73 10.88
N VAL A 103 13.39 -1.36 9.66
CA VAL A 103 14.38 -0.74 8.77
C VAL A 103 14.69 0.60 9.42
N ALA A 104 15.82 0.71 10.11
CA ALA A 104 16.25 1.98 10.67
C ALA A 104 16.75 2.86 9.51
N TYR A 105 15.98 3.87 9.18
CA TYR A 105 16.40 4.87 8.21
C TYR A 105 17.37 5.85 8.89
N PRO A 106 18.36 6.38 8.14
CA PRO A 106 19.35 7.32 8.68
C PRO A 106 18.71 8.62 9.17
N SER A 107 17.60 9.04 8.54
CA SER A 107 16.86 10.25 8.88
C SER A 107 15.36 10.07 8.65
N LEU A 108 14.56 10.98 9.22
CA LEU A 108 13.13 11.08 8.95
C LEU A 108 12.85 11.36 7.46
N ALA A 109 13.69 12.14 6.80
CA ALA A 109 13.57 12.43 5.37
C ALA A 109 13.73 11.15 4.53
N ASP A 110 14.72 10.30 4.83
CA ASP A 110 14.94 9.03 4.13
C ASP A 110 13.76 8.07 4.33
N GLU A 111 13.19 8.02 5.54
CA GLU A 111 12.02 7.19 5.82
C GLU A 111 10.80 7.66 5.04
N ILE A 112 10.57 8.97 4.95
CA ILE A 112 9.48 9.55 4.17
C ILE A 112 9.65 9.22 2.68
N VAL A 113 10.85 9.34 2.12
CA VAL A 113 11.11 8.97 0.71
C VAL A 113 10.80 7.49 0.47
N ALA A 114 11.29 6.61 1.33
CA ALA A 114 11.02 5.18 1.22
C ALA A 114 9.53 4.85 1.36
N HIS A 115 8.80 5.59 2.19
CA HIS A 115 7.35 5.42 2.35
C HIS A 115 6.61 5.76 1.04
N LEU A 116 6.98 6.85 0.37
CA LEU A 116 6.33 7.29 -0.87
C LEU A 116 6.52 6.28 -2.02
N ASP A 117 7.67 5.61 -2.08
CA ASP A 117 7.94 4.56 -3.08
C ASP A 117 6.98 3.37 -2.97
N HIS A 118 6.39 3.16 -1.79
CA HIS A 118 5.44 2.08 -1.54
C HIS A 118 3.97 2.47 -1.75
N GLU A 119 3.67 3.76 -1.98
CA GLU A 119 2.30 4.26 -2.14
C GLU A 119 2.05 4.98 -3.50
N PRO A 120 2.31 4.34 -4.65
CA PRO A 120 2.14 4.99 -5.96
C PRO A 120 0.69 5.41 -6.24
N TYR A 121 -0.28 4.83 -5.54
CA TYR A 121 -1.70 5.18 -5.68
C TYR A 121 -2.03 6.57 -5.14
N ALA A 122 -1.29 7.03 -4.13
CA ALA A 122 -1.47 8.36 -3.55
C ALA A 122 -1.12 9.47 -4.55
N LEU A 123 -0.18 9.17 -5.46
CA LEU A 123 0.36 10.14 -6.43
C LEU A 123 -0.41 10.16 -7.76
N ARG A 124 -1.64 9.68 -7.79
CA ARG A 124 -2.50 9.79 -8.98
C ARG A 124 -3.01 11.22 -9.14
N VAL A 125 -2.93 11.72 -10.37
CA VAL A 125 -3.57 12.98 -10.74
C VAL A 125 -5.08 12.79 -10.67
N SER A 126 -5.76 13.62 -9.90
CA SER A 126 -7.21 13.63 -9.76
C SER A 126 -7.67 15.07 -9.51
N ASP A 127 -8.83 15.41 -10.03
CA ASP A 127 -9.55 16.66 -9.75
C ASP A 127 -10.75 16.44 -8.83
N GLU A 128 -10.96 15.21 -8.35
CA GLU A 128 -12.04 14.87 -7.44
C GLU A 128 -11.62 15.13 -5.98
N PRO A 129 -12.31 16.01 -5.26
CA PRO A 129 -11.98 16.30 -3.87
C PRO A 129 -12.34 15.13 -2.95
N VAL A 130 -11.54 14.95 -1.92
CA VAL A 130 -11.87 14.06 -0.81
C VAL A 130 -13.05 14.63 -0.03
N ASP A 131 -14.02 13.77 0.32
CA ASP A 131 -15.17 14.19 1.12
C ASP A 131 -14.77 14.57 2.56
N ASP A 132 -15.52 15.51 3.16
CA ASP A 132 -15.23 16.05 4.49
C ASP A 132 -15.22 15.00 5.60
N ARG A 133 -16.03 13.94 5.45
CA ARG A 133 -16.10 12.85 6.44
C ARG A 133 -14.80 12.04 6.42
N ARG A 134 -14.27 11.77 5.24
CA ARG A 134 -12.99 11.06 5.09
C ARG A 134 -11.85 11.93 5.60
N LEU A 135 -11.84 13.21 5.25
CA LEU A 135 -10.84 14.16 5.72
C LEU A 135 -10.85 14.24 7.26
N ALA A 136 -12.00 14.40 7.88
CA ALA A 136 -12.14 14.43 9.34
C ALA A 136 -11.74 13.12 10.03
N LYS A 137 -11.85 11.99 9.35
CA LYS A 137 -11.38 10.69 9.86
C LYS A 137 -9.85 10.57 9.82
N VAL A 138 -9.22 11.13 8.80
CA VAL A 138 -7.75 11.06 8.60
C VAL A 138 -7.05 12.14 9.40
N VAL A 139 -7.62 13.34 9.44
CA VAL A 139 -7.15 14.48 10.26
C VAL A 139 -8.20 14.76 11.34
N PRO A 140 -8.22 13.97 12.41
CA PRO A 140 -9.20 14.18 13.47
C PRO A 140 -8.90 15.47 14.24
N ALA A 141 -9.94 16.13 14.72
CA ALA A 141 -9.86 17.44 15.38
C ALA A 141 -8.96 17.45 16.63
N ASN A 142 -8.70 16.30 17.23
CA ASN A 142 -7.74 16.17 18.34
C ASN A 142 -6.26 16.02 17.88
N VAL A 143 -5.99 16.00 16.59
CA VAL A 143 -4.63 16.01 16.03
C VAL A 143 -4.34 17.37 15.42
N ALA A 144 -5.15 17.79 14.46
CA ALA A 144 -5.00 19.09 13.83
C ALA A 144 -6.34 19.60 13.26
N ALA A 145 -6.45 20.91 13.12
CA ALA A 145 -7.45 21.54 12.26
C ALA A 145 -6.77 21.99 10.97
N MET A 146 -7.45 21.75 9.84
CA MET A 146 -6.98 22.15 8.52
C MET A 146 -8.08 22.90 7.80
N ASN A 147 -7.78 24.10 7.29
CA ASN A 147 -8.75 24.90 6.57
C ASN A 147 -8.71 24.63 5.05
N HIS A 148 -9.69 25.14 4.32
CA HIS A 148 -9.82 24.93 2.86
C HIS A 148 -8.75 25.68 2.03
N ASP A 149 -7.97 26.59 2.64
CA ASP A 149 -6.91 27.32 1.94
C ASP A 149 -5.68 26.44 1.63
N ALA A 150 -5.64 25.24 2.20
CA ALA A 150 -4.61 24.23 1.93
C ALA A 150 -4.53 23.81 0.46
N GLY A 151 -5.61 24.00 -0.32
CA GLY A 151 -5.72 23.57 -1.73
C GLY A 151 -6.69 22.40 -1.91
N LEU A 152 -6.80 21.94 -3.16
CA LEU A 152 -7.66 20.81 -3.51
C LEU A 152 -7.07 19.49 -3.01
N ILE A 153 -7.62 18.97 -1.92
CA ILE A 153 -7.20 17.67 -1.37
C ILE A 153 -7.90 16.56 -2.15
N THR A 154 -7.13 15.75 -2.86
CA THR A 154 -7.62 14.66 -3.72
C THR A 154 -7.35 13.27 -3.15
N TYR A 155 -6.55 13.19 -2.09
CA TYR A 155 -6.29 11.95 -1.36
C TYR A 155 -6.13 12.22 0.13
N ALA A 156 -6.66 11.32 0.95
CA ALA A 156 -6.49 11.34 2.40
C ALA A 156 -6.49 9.92 2.96
N GLN A 157 -5.41 9.56 3.64
CA GLN A 157 -5.26 8.27 4.32
C GLN A 157 -4.37 8.42 5.54
N THR A 158 -4.52 7.52 6.50
CA THR A 158 -3.58 7.39 7.61
C THR A 158 -2.51 6.38 7.24
N CYS A 159 -1.26 6.77 7.28
CA CYS A 159 -0.10 5.88 7.08
C CYS A 159 0.72 5.74 8.37
N VAL A 160 1.77 4.91 8.34
CA VAL A 160 2.65 4.69 9.48
C VAL A 160 4.07 5.06 9.08
N ILE A 161 4.63 6.07 9.76
CA ILE A 161 6.02 6.51 9.62
C ILE A 161 6.63 6.54 11.02
N ASN A 162 7.82 6.00 11.18
CA ASN A 162 8.50 5.86 12.46
C ASN A 162 7.63 5.20 13.55
N GLY A 163 6.82 4.18 13.15
CA GLY A 163 5.89 3.50 14.04
C GLY A 163 4.67 4.32 14.48
N ARG A 164 4.51 5.55 14.01
CA ARG A 164 3.40 6.46 14.36
C ARG A 164 2.40 6.57 13.22
N LYS A 165 1.14 6.68 13.58
CA LYS A 165 0.05 6.95 12.63
C LYS A 165 0.03 8.43 12.31
N ILE A 166 0.23 8.77 11.04
CA ILE A 166 0.24 10.15 10.56
C ILE A 166 -0.78 10.34 9.44
N PRO A 167 -1.42 11.50 9.35
CA PRO A 167 -2.23 11.87 8.20
C PRO A 167 -1.35 12.05 6.96
N HIS A 168 -1.71 11.36 5.88
CA HIS A 168 -1.14 11.50 4.55
C HIS A 168 -2.21 12.08 3.63
N LEU A 169 -1.98 13.27 3.14
CA LEU A 169 -2.86 13.99 2.24
C LEU A 169 -2.12 14.24 0.92
N VAL A 170 -2.87 14.34 -0.17
CA VAL A 170 -2.32 14.80 -1.45
C VAL A 170 -3.18 15.94 -1.97
N ILE A 171 -2.54 17.01 -2.38
CA ILE A 171 -3.13 18.13 -3.09
C ILE A 171 -2.63 18.14 -4.52
N GLN A 172 -3.37 18.81 -5.42
CA GLN A 172 -2.92 19.01 -6.78
C GLN A 172 -2.05 20.26 -6.86
N GLY A 173 -0.79 20.09 -7.26
CA GLY A 173 0.14 21.15 -7.59
C GLY A 173 0.01 21.59 -9.05
N GLN A 174 0.96 22.41 -9.52
CA GLN A 174 1.03 22.89 -10.91
C GLN A 174 1.59 21.83 -11.85
N ARG A 175 2.49 21.00 -11.39
CA ARG A 175 3.17 19.96 -12.18
C ARG A 175 2.66 18.56 -11.89
N GLY A 176 1.96 18.38 -10.76
CA GLY A 176 1.41 17.09 -10.38
C GLY A 176 0.97 17.04 -8.92
N PRO A 177 0.73 15.84 -8.41
CA PRO A 177 0.35 15.65 -7.02
C PRO A 177 1.48 16.06 -6.07
N VAL A 178 1.10 16.73 -4.97
CA VAL A 178 1.99 17.14 -3.88
C VAL A 178 1.52 16.45 -2.61
N THR A 179 2.39 15.67 -2.03
CA THR A 179 2.17 14.95 -0.77
C THR A 179 2.34 15.89 0.42
N ILE A 180 1.42 15.82 1.36
CA ILE A 180 1.43 16.50 2.64
C ILE A 180 1.35 15.46 3.76
N LEU A 181 2.37 15.37 4.59
CA LEU A 181 2.38 14.51 5.77
C LEU A 181 2.32 15.36 7.02
N LEU A 182 1.30 15.16 7.84
CA LEU A 182 1.15 15.89 9.11
C LEU A 182 1.87 15.10 10.22
N LEU A 183 2.90 15.69 10.80
CA LEU A 183 3.80 15.09 11.79
C LEU A 183 3.63 15.75 13.15
N PRO A 184 2.54 15.46 13.90
CA PRO A 184 2.21 16.15 15.12
C PRO A 184 3.24 15.97 16.24
N ASP A 185 3.93 14.82 16.24
CA ASP A 185 4.89 14.45 17.30
C ASP A 185 6.35 14.74 16.91
N GLU A 186 6.58 15.35 15.75
CA GLU A 186 7.94 15.67 15.25
C GLU A 186 8.16 17.18 15.32
N ALA A 187 8.67 17.65 16.45
CA ALA A 187 9.07 19.04 16.60
C ALA A 187 10.48 19.25 16.07
N LEU A 188 10.63 19.99 15.00
CA LEU A 188 11.91 20.34 14.39
C LEU A 188 12.28 21.80 14.74
N ASP A 189 13.57 22.06 14.94
CA ASP A 189 14.08 23.42 15.18
C ASP A 189 14.27 24.23 13.89
N ALA A 190 14.42 23.53 12.75
CA ALA A 190 14.66 24.16 11.45
C ALA A 190 14.09 23.28 10.31
N PRO A 191 13.81 23.87 9.14
CA PRO A 191 13.42 23.12 7.96
C PRO A 191 14.45 22.07 7.56
N VAL A 192 13.98 20.86 7.21
CA VAL A 192 14.82 19.76 6.73
C VAL A 192 14.49 19.48 5.27
N PRO A 193 15.44 19.61 4.33
CA PRO A 193 15.19 19.30 2.93
C PRO A 193 14.96 17.79 2.73
N ILE A 194 14.11 17.46 1.76
CA ILE A 194 13.88 16.11 1.25
C ILE A 194 14.33 16.10 -0.21
N GLU A 195 15.31 15.27 -0.54
CA GLU A 195 15.83 15.12 -1.88
C GLU A 195 15.71 13.68 -2.35
N GLY A 196 15.20 13.46 -3.55
CA GLY A 196 15.09 12.17 -4.20
C GLY A 196 15.35 12.29 -5.71
N ASP A 197 15.40 11.16 -6.41
CA ASP A 197 15.72 11.15 -7.85
C ASP A 197 14.70 11.92 -8.70
N SER A 198 13.42 11.82 -8.38
CA SER A 198 12.30 12.43 -9.11
C SER A 198 11.49 13.43 -8.28
N ILE A 199 11.82 13.58 -7.00
CA ILE A 199 11.07 14.41 -6.05
C ILE A 199 11.97 15.43 -5.39
N ASN A 200 11.36 16.51 -4.93
CA ASN A 200 11.92 17.45 -3.97
C ASN A 200 10.88 17.75 -2.89
N GLY A 201 11.34 18.19 -1.75
CA GLY A 201 10.44 18.50 -0.66
C GLY A 201 11.15 19.14 0.53
N VAL A 202 10.36 19.38 1.56
CA VAL A 202 10.87 19.93 2.82
C VAL A 202 9.97 19.49 3.97
N ILE A 203 10.57 19.24 5.11
CA ILE A 203 9.85 19.13 6.38
C ILE A 203 9.96 20.50 7.08
N LEU A 204 8.83 21.14 7.30
CA LEU A 204 8.75 22.46 7.92
C LEU A 204 8.27 22.32 9.36
N PRO A 205 8.93 22.97 10.32
CA PRO A 205 8.36 23.14 11.67
C PRO A 205 7.11 24.03 11.60
N VAL A 206 6.01 23.57 12.21
CA VAL A 206 4.74 24.31 12.29
C VAL A 206 4.22 24.18 13.72
N GLY A 207 4.28 25.24 14.51
CA GLY A 207 3.86 25.20 15.90
C GLY A 207 4.57 24.12 16.71
N GLY A 208 3.82 23.22 17.36
CA GLY A 208 4.38 22.12 18.17
C GLY A 208 4.71 20.84 17.40
N GLY A 209 4.51 20.81 16.08
CA GLY A 209 4.80 19.66 15.22
C GLY A 209 5.49 20.07 13.92
N SER A 210 5.46 19.22 12.91
CA SER A 210 6.04 19.51 11.59
C SER A 210 5.13 19.05 10.46
N VAL A 211 5.34 19.57 9.26
CA VAL A 211 4.64 19.16 8.05
C VAL A 211 5.67 18.89 6.96
N ALA A 212 5.63 17.67 6.38
CA ALA A 212 6.41 17.38 5.20
C ALA A 212 5.59 17.69 3.94
N ILE A 213 6.21 18.40 3.00
CA ILE A 213 5.62 18.81 1.72
C ILE A 213 6.54 18.33 0.62
N ILE A 214 6.06 17.42 -0.24
CA ILE A 214 6.87 16.75 -1.24
C ILE A 214 6.15 16.79 -2.59
N GLY A 215 6.82 17.28 -3.61
CA GLY A 215 6.33 17.33 -4.98
C GLY A 215 7.30 16.70 -5.96
N GLN A 216 6.95 16.72 -7.24
CA GLN A 216 7.88 16.40 -8.29
C GLN A 216 9.04 17.40 -8.31
N ARG A 217 10.19 17.00 -8.82
CA ARG A 217 11.44 17.80 -8.76
C ARG A 217 11.30 19.24 -9.30
N ASP A 218 10.45 19.45 -10.28
CA ASP A 218 10.20 20.74 -10.92
C ASP A 218 8.93 21.45 -10.39
N GLU A 219 8.28 20.92 -9.35
CA GLU A 219 7.17 21.58 -8.68
C GLU A 219 7.65 22.79 -7.86
N LYS A 220 6.90 23.87 -7.94
CA LYS A 220 7.15 25.08 -7.15
C LYS A 220 6.42 25.00 -5.84
N LEU A 221 7.13 24.61 -4.80
CA LEU A 221 6.55 24.31 -3.50
C LEU A 221 6.32 25.56 -2.62
N GLU A 222 6.92 26.72 -2.93
CA GLU A 222 6.93 27.88 -2.01
C GLU A 222 5.51 28.38 -1.69
N ALA A 223 4.64 28.50 -2.71
CA ALA A 223 3.26 28.92 -2.49
C ALA A 223 2.45 27.87 -1.71
N ILE A 224 2.68 26.59 -2.00
CA ILE A 224 2.05 25.47 -1.30
C ILE A 224 2.51 25.43 0.15
N GLN A 225 3.80 25.62 0.43
CA GLN A 225 4.35 25.68 1.78
C GLN A 225 3.67 26.75 2.61
N GLN A 226 3.53 27.97 2.06
CA GLN A 226 2.86 29.08 2.76
C GLN A 226 1.39 28.75 3.06
N ASN A 227 0.67 28.22 2.09
CA ASN A 227 -0.74 27.85 2.28
C ASN A 227 -0.90 26.76 3.34
N ILE A 228 -0.06 25.72 3.30
CA ILE A 228 -0.12 24.63 4.26
C ILE A 228 0.24 25.09 5.67
N VAL A 229 1.33 25.84 5.82
CA VAL A 229 1.73 26.38 7.14
C VAL A 229 0.62 27.24 7.76
N ASN A 230 -0.07 28.07 6.95
CA ASN A 230 -1.17 28.91 7.43
C ASN A 230 -2.48 28.11 7.67
N SER A 231 -2.60 26.93 7.09
CA SER A 231 -3.82 26.12 7.14
C SER A 231 -3.82 25.10 8.27
N VAL A 232 -2.64 24.74 8.81
CA VAL A 232 -2.51 23.71 9.84
C VAL A 232 -2.42 24.33 11.22
N THR A 233 -3.30 23.91 12.12
CA THR A 233 -3.27 24.26 13.54
C THR A 233 -3.34 22.98 14.36
N TRP A 234 -2.31 22.72 15.16
CA TRP A 234 -2.29 21.53 16.03
C TRP A 234 -3.24 21.69 17.20
N SER A 235 -3.88 20.60 17.59
CA SER A 235 -4.64 20.53 18.83
C SER A 235 -3.67 20.35 20.00
N THR A 236 -3.62 21.31 20.89
CA THR A 236 -2.84 21.28 22.15
C THR A 236 -3.54 20.47 23.20
#